data_122160ae9241e29dc6d4dfec5432944d
#
_entry.id   122160ae9241e29dc6d4dfec5432944d
#
_cell.length_a   1.000
_cell.length_b   1.000
_cell.length_c   1.000
_cell.angle_alpha   90.00
_cell.angle_beta   90.00
_cell.angle_gamma   90.00
#
_symmetry.space_group_name_H-M   'P 1'
#
loop_
_entity.id
_entity.type
_entity.pdbx_description
1 polymer ?
#
loop_
_entity_poly.entity_id
_entity_poly.type
_entity_poly.pdbx_seq_one_letter_code
_entity_poly.pdbx_strand_id
1 'polypeptide(L)'
;MAETLLELDDVHTFIGQHHILQGVTLAVRRDAVTVLLGRNGAGKTTTLRTIVGLLRPARGSVRLEGRPIHGLRPHAIVRRGIGFVPEGQGIFATLTVDENLRVARLGTEAESREREGQLLALFPDLARFRAARAGTLSGGQKQMLSIARALVNPNRLLLVDEPSKGLAPIVIEHLVEALRAMKAHATVLLVEQNFAMAQALADDFYLIDDGRTVHHGPMAALVADDALKKRYLGI
;
A
#
# COMPACT_ATOMS: atom_id res chain seq x y z
N MET A 1 0.30 23.19 -9.39
CA MET A 1 0.08 21.75 -9.67
C MET A 1 0.59 20.97 -8.47
N ALA A 2 -0.12 19.95 -7.98
CA ALA A 2 0.36 19.14 -6.87
C ALA A 2 1.62 18.37 -7.32
N GLU A 3 2.62 18.28 -6.43
CA GLU A 3 3.90 17.64 -6.72
C GLU A 3 3.72 16.12 -6.84
N THR A 4 4.29 15.50 -7.90
CA THR A 4 4.30 14.05 -8.08
C THR A 4 5.39 13.44 -7.22
N LEU A 5 5.03 12.49 -6.37
CA LEU A 5 5.96 11.76 -5.50
C LEU A 5 6.51 10.49 -6.17
N LEU A 6 5.61 9.68 -6.75
CA LEU A 6 5.97 8.43 -7.46
C LEU A 6 5.45 8.49 -8.89
N GLU A 7 6.25 8.04 -9.83
CA GLU A 7 5.91 7.95 -11.25
C GLU A 7 6.31 6.60 -11.82
N LEU A 8 5.37 5.96 -12.52
CA LEU A 8 5.59 4.82 -13.38
C LEU A 8 5.33 5.26 -14.82
N ASP A 9 6.27 4.96 -15.72
CA ASP A 9 6.17 5.31 -17.14
C ASP A 9 6.42 4.07 -17.99
N ASP A 10 5.37 3.61 -18.71
CA ASP A 10 5.35 2.47 -19.61
C ASP A 10 6.00 1.21 -19.02
N VAL A 11 5.61 0.84 -17.79
CA VAL A 11 6.24 -0.26 -17.05
C VAL A 11 5.76 -1.61 -17.55
N HIS A 12 6.71 -2.45 -17.98
CA HIS A 12 6.49 -3.84 -18.38
C HIS A 12 7.20 -4.78 -17.43
N THR A 13 6.47 -5.77 -16.89
CA THR A 13 7.04 -6.74 -15.94
C THR A 13 6.58 -8.16 -16.26
N PHE A 14 7.50 -9.10 -16.17
CA PHE A 14 7.24 -10.53 -16.39
C PHE A 14 7.35 -11.30 -15.08
N ILE A 15 6.53 -12.36 -14.95
CA ILE A 15 6.67 -13.40 -13.93
C ILE A 15 6.87 -14.73 -14.66
N GLY A 16 8.08 -15.26 -14.63
CA GLY A 16 8.49 -16.35 -15.52
C GLY A 16 8.36 -15.92 -16.98
N GLN A 17 7.52 -16.62 -17.76
CA GLN A 17 7.25 -16.30 -19.16
C GLN A 17 6.00 -15.42 -19.36
N HIS A 18 5.25 -15.14 -18.30
CA HIS A 18 4.00 -14.39 -18.39
C HIS A 18 4.26 -12.88 -18.31
N HIS A 19 3.81 -12.15 -19.31
CA HIS A 19 3.86 -10.69 -19.38
C HIS A 19 2.69 -10.11 -18.58
N ILE A 20 2.93 -9.79 -17.32
CA ILE A 20 1.88 -9.37 -16.39
C ILE A 20 1.59 -7.87 -16.47
N LEU A 21 2.64 -7.02 -16.47
CA LEU A 21 2.46 -5.59 -16.71
C LEU A 21 2.86 -5.27 -18.14
N GLN A 22 1.95 -4.65 -18.89
CA GLN A 22 2.02 -4.45 -20.33
C GLN A 22 1.98 -2.96 -20.71
N GLY A 23 2.62 -2.10 -19.90
CA GLY A 23 2.64 -0.64 -20.11
C GLY A 23 1.86 0.09 -19.03
N VAL A 24 2.11 -0.24 -17.74
CA VAL A 24 1.50 0.49 -16.62
C VAL A 24 2.13 1.86 -16.50
N THR A 25 1.29 2.89 -16.56
CA THR A 25 1.66 4.29 -16.36
C THR A 25 0.77 4.90 -15.29
N LEU A 26 1.37 5.44 -14.23
CA LEU A 26 0.65 6.13 -13.16
C LEU A 26 1.54 7.16 -12.46
N ALA A 27 0.90 8.17 -11.85
CA ALA A 27 1.55 9.17 -11.04
C ALA A 27 0.81 9.29 -9.70
N VAL A 28 1.56 9.19 -8.60
CA VAL A 28 1.03 9.35 -7.25
C VAL A 28 1.39 10.75 -6.76
N ARG A 29 0.38 11.54 -6.44
CA ARG A 29 0.57 12.90 -5.91
C ARG A 29 1.01 12.84 -4.43
N ARG A 30 1.89 13.75 -4.06
CA ARG A 30 2.31 13.94 -2.66
C ARG A 30 1.09 14.28 -1.78
N ASP A 31 1.07 13.77 -0.56
CA ASP A 31 0.06 14.02 0.48
C ASP A 31 -1.37 13.64 0.04
N ALA A 32 -1.48 12.71 -0.89
CA ALA A 32 -2.75 12.17 -1.39
C ALA A 32 -2.83 10.65 -1.19
N VAL A 33 -4.04 10.13 -1.20
CA VAL A 33 -4.33 8.70 -1.32
C VAL A 33 -4.72 8.42 -2.77
N THR A 34 -3.88 7.67 -3.47
CA THR A 34 -4.18 7.16 -4.82
C THR A 34 -4.57 5.70 -4.72
N VAL A 35 -5.69 5.30 -5.30
CA VAL A 35 -6.11 3.90 -5.34
C VAL A 35 -5.88 3.30 -6.72
N LEU A 36 -5.36 2.09 -6.74
CA LEU A 36 -5.20 1.25 -7.91
C LEU A 36 -6.29 0.18 -7.89
N LEU A 37 -7.27 0.28 -8.78
CA LEU A 37 -8.43 -0.58 -8.89
C LEU A 37 -8.34 -1.47 -10.14
N GLY A 38 -9.05 -2.57 -10.14
CA GLY A 38 -9.15 -3.52 -11.26
C GLY A 38 -9.52 -4.91 -10.78
N ARG A 39 -9.87 -5.77 -11.72
CA ARG A 39 -10.25 -7.16 -11.44
C ARG A 39 -9.08 -7.98 -10.88
N ASN A 40 -9.38 -9.17 -10.35
CA ASN A 40 -8.35 -10.13 -9.98
C ASN A 40 -7.51 -10.50 -11.20
N GLY A 41 -6.18 -10.54 -11.02
CA GLY A 41 -5.25 -10.82 -12.12
C GLY A 41 -4.90 -9.63 -13.01
N ALA A 42 -5.51 -8.44 -12.84
CA ALA A 42 -5.22 -7.27 -13.67
C ALA A 42 -3.78 -6.71 -13.55
N GLY A 43 -3.00 -7.15 -12.55
CA GLY A 43 -1.60 -6.72 -12.38
C GLY A 43 -1.36 -5.80 -11.17
N LYS A 44 -2.37 -5.53 -10.32
CA LYS A 44 -2.28 -4.60 -9.19
C LYS A 44 -1.14 -4.93 -8.21
N THR A 45 -1.15 -6.11 -7.62
CA THR A 45 -0.07 -6.59 -6.71
C THR A 45 1.29 -6.62 -7.41
N THR A 46 1.33 -7.00 -8.70
CA THR A 46 2.55 -7.01 -9.51
C THR A 46 3.12 -5.60 -9.65
N THR A 47 2.27 -4.59 -9.81
CA THR A 47 2.67 -3.17 -9.83
C THR A 47 3.37 -2.78 -8.53
N LEU A 48 2.77 -3.08 -7.35
CA LEU A 48 3.40 -2.78 -6.06
C LEU A 48 4.73 -3.53 -5.90
N ARG A 49 4.77 -4.82 -6.24
CA ARG A 49 6.00 -5.62 -6.17
C ARG A 49 7.11 -5.10 -7.09
N THR A 50 6.74 -4.52 -8.24
CA THR A 50 7.70 -3.87 -9.15
C THR A 50 8.23 -2.57 -8.54
N ILE A 51 7.37 -1.75 -7.91
CA ILE A 51 7.78 -0.50 -7.24
C ILE A 51 8.77 -0.79 -6.10
N VAL A 52 8.52 -1.81 -5.26
CA VAL A 52 9.40 -2.15 -4.13
C VAL A 52 10.63 -2.96 -4.53
N GLY A 53 10.82 -3.27 -5.83
CA GLY A 53 11.99 -3.97 -6.35
C GLY A 53 12.00 -5.47 -6.11
N LEU A 54 10.87 -6.08 -5.72
CA LEU A 54 10.69 -7.54 -5.64
C LEU A 54 10.59 -8.17 -7.04
N LEU A 55 10.12 -7.39 -8.00
CA LEU A 55 10.13 -7.73 -9.43
C LEU A 55 10.87 -6.62 -10.19
N ARG A 56 11.66 -7.01 -11.16
CA ARG A 56 12.39 -6.06 -11.99
C ARG A 56 11.59 -5.76 -13.26
N PRO A 57 11.32 -4.48 -13.60
CA PRO A 57 10.70 -4.17 -14.88
C PRO A 57 11.66 -4.51 -16.02
N ALA A 58 11.12 -5.10 -17.08
CA ALA A 58 11.85 -5.39 -18.30
C ALA A 58 11.99 -4.14 -19.19
N ARG A 59 10.99 -3.23 -19.09
CA ARG A 59 10.94 -1.96 -19.83
C ARG A 59 10.20 -0.92 -18.99
N GLY A 60 10.40 0.34 -19.34
CA GLY A 60 9.80 1.49 -18.64
C GLY A 60 10.62 1.95 -17.44
N SER A 61 10.07 2.88 -16.69
CA SER A 61 10.77 3.46 -15.55
C SER A 61 9.85 3.61 -14.32
N VAL A 62 10.47 3.50 -13.13
CA VAL A 62 9.85 3.82 -11.84
C VAL A 62 10.72 4.87 -11.17
N ARG A 63 10.14 6.00 -10.82
CA ARG A 63 10.85 7.14 -10.22
C ARG A 63 10.16 7.57 -8.92
N LEU A 64 10.97 7.85 -7.90
CA LEU A 64 10.54 8.46 -6.65
C LEU A 64 11.16 9.86 -6.59
N GLU A 65 10.35 10.91 -6.48
CA GLU A 65 10.81 12.32 -6.51
C GLU A 65 11.72 12.59 -7.73
N GLY A 66 11.31 12.14 -8.91
CA GLY A 66 12.06 12.26 -10.15
C GLY A 66 13.31 11.36 -10.26
N ARG A 67 13.73 10.70 -9.19
CA ARG A 67 14.92 9.84 -9.18
C ARG A 67 14.55 8.39 -9.49
N PRO A 68 15.26 7.70 -10.41
CA PRO A 68 14.98 6.31 -10.73
C PRO A 68 15.23 5.40 -9.52
N ILE A 69 14.28 4.49 -9.28
CA ILE A 69 14.37 3.46 -8.25
C ILE A 69 14.27 2.04 -8.83
N HIS A 70 13.86 1.89 -10.10
CA HIS A 70 13.86 0.61 -10.79
C HIS A 70 15.28 0.04 -10.88
N GLY A 71 15.42 -1.26 -10.63
CA GLY A 71 16.71 -1.93 -10.59
C GLY A 71 17.46 -1.83 -9.26
N LEU A 72 16.97 -1.05 -8.30
CA LEU A 72 17.49 -1.08 -6.93
C LEU A 72 17.00 -2.33 -6.18
N ARG A 73 17.78 -2.78 -5.20
CA ARG A 73 17.37 -3.86 -4.29
C ARG A 73 16.28 -3.37 -3.32
N PRO A 74 15.33 -4.23 -2.88
CA PRO A 74 14.23 -3.84 -2.00
C PRO A 74 14.66 -3.04 -0.77
N HIS A 75 15.70 -3.48 -0.07
CA HIS A 75 16.20 -2.77 1.12
C HIS A 75 16.69 -1.33 0.83
N ALA A 76 17.21 -1.08 -0.38
CA ALA A 76 17.64 0.26 -0.79
C ALA A 76 16.44 1.16 -1.13
N ILE A 77 15.35 0.58 -1.64
CA ILE A 77 14.08 1.27 -1.90
C ILE A 77 13.40 1.63 -0.57
N VAL A 78 13.32 0.69 0.37
CA VAL A 78 12.75 0.94 1.71
C VAL A 78 13.50 2.07 2.43
N ARG A 79 14.83 2.10 2.36
CA ARG A 79 15.65 3.19 2.94
C ARG A 79 15.42 4.56 2.29
N ARG A 80 14.77 4.63 1.12
CA ARG A 80 14.33 5.88 0.50
C ARG A 80 12.96 6.35 0.99
N GLY A 81 12.40 5.68 2.00
CA GLY A 81 11.13 6.05 2.63
C GLY A 81 9.92 5.45 1.92
N ILE A 82 10.03 4.26 1.34
CA ILE A 82 8.88 3.49 0.85
C ILE A 82 8.56 2.38 1.83
N GLY A 83 7.41 2.46 2.51
CA GLY A 83 6.83 1.38 3.30
C GLY A 83 5.97 0.46 2.43
N PHE A 84 5.92 -0.82 2.77
CA PHE A 84 5.09 -1.80 2.04
C PHE A 84 4.33 -2.70 3.00
N VAL A 85 3.01 -2.75 2.83
CA VAL A 85 2.08 -3.65 3.50
C VAL A 85 1.60 -4.67 2.47
N PRO A 86 2.08 -5.92 2.51
CA PRO A 86 1.68 -6.95 1.56
C PRO A 86 0.29 -7.53 1.90
N GLU A 87 -0.42 -8.06 0.90
CA GLU A 87 -1.71 -8.76 1.04
C GLU A 87 -1.70 -9.85 2.13
N GLY A 88 -0.62 -10.61 2.25
CA GLY A 88 -0.46 -11.71 3.22
C GLY A 88 -0.05 -11.27 4.64
N GLN A 89 -0.29 -10.02 5.02
CA GLN A 89 0.02 -9.41 6.32
C GLN A 89 1.53 -9.37 6.68
N GLY A 90 2.34 -10.35 6.30
CA GLY A 90 3.80 -10.37 6.48
C GLY A 90 4.30 -10.28 7.93
N ILE A 91 3.48 -10.67 8.92
CA ILE A 91 3.84 -10.68 10.34
C ILE A 91 4.63 -11.93 10.74
N PHE A 92 5.44 -11.84 11.77
CA PHE A 92 6.12 -12.99 12.38
C PHE A 92 5.23 -13.55 13.49
N ALA A 93 4.49 -14.63 13.20
CA ALA A 93 3.47 -15.19 14.09
C ALA A 93 4.03 -15.69 15.45
N THR A 94 5.27 -16.14 15.47
CA THR A 94 5.97 -16.62 16.67
C THR A 94 6.51 -15.53 17.58
N LEU A 95 6.69 -14.33 17.02
CA LEU A 95 7.13 -13.15 17.76
C LEU A 95 5.95 -12.44 18.42
N THR A 96 6.20 -11.72 19.50
CA THR A 96 5.24 -10.81 20.12
C THR A 96 4.95 -9.62 19.20
N VAL A 97 3.90 -8.85 19.51
CA VAL A 97 3.60 -7.57 18.82
C VAL A 97 4.80 -6.63 18.93
N ASP A 98 5.36 -6.48 20.14
CA ASP A 98 6.53 -5.62 20.40
C ASP A 98 7.74 -6.05 19.58
N GLU A 99 8.06 -7.34 19.54
CA GLU A 99 9.16 -7.87 18.75
C GLU A 99 8.93 -7.68 17.24
N ASN A 100 7.70 -7.84 16.75
CA ASN A 100 7.33 -7.55 15.36
C ASN A 100 7.61 -6.09 14.98
N LEU A 101 7.28 -5.13 15.84
CA LEU A 101 7.56 -3.72 15.62
C LEU A 101 9.08 -3.45 15.67
N ARG A 102 9.78 -4.06 16.63
CA ARG A 102 11.24 -3.89 16.80
C ARG A 102 12.02 -4.38 15.59
N VAL A 103 11.71 -5.55 15.06
CA VAL A 103 12.37 -6.13 13.87
C VAL A 103 12.17 -5.25 12.62
N ALA A 104 11.10 -4.49 12.57
CA ALA A 104 10.81 -3.61 11.43
C ALA A 104 11.56 -2.26 11.45
N ARG A 105 12.17 -1.88 12.58
CA ARG A 105 12.83 -0.59 12.75
C ARG A 105 14.11 -0.47 11.90
N LEU A 106 14.31 0.68 11.28
CA LEU A 106 15.49 1.02 10.48
C LEU A 106 16.34 2.15 11.10
N GLY A 107 15.76 2.93 12.00
CA GLY A 107 16.39 4.08 12.66
C GLY A 107 16.98 3.77 14.03
N THR A 108 17.42 4.81 14.72
CA THR A 108 17.88 4.74 16.11
C THR A 108 16.74 4.36 17.05
N GLU A 109 17.08 3.84 18.23
CA GLU A 109 16.07 3.44 19.22
C GLU A 109 15.23 4.62 19.70
N ALA A 110 15.81 5.80 19.85
CA ALA A 110 15.11 7.01 20.29
C ALA A 110 14.05 7.47 19.28
N GLU A 111 14.43 7.60 17.99
CA GLU A 111 13.49 7.97 16.90
C GLU A 111 12.36 6.94 16.76
N SER A 112 12.69 5.66 16.94
CA SER A 112 11.71 4.58 16.83
C SER A 112 10.72 4.56 17.99
N ARG A 113 11.13 4.89 19.22
CA ARG A 113 10.24 4.93 20.39
C ARG A 113 9.17 6.03 20.28
N GLU A 114 9.54 7.21 19.83
CA GLU A 114 8.57 8.30 19.63
C GLU A 114 7.49 7.91 18.63
N ARG A 115 7.91 7.40 17.46
CA ARG A 115 6.98 6.93 16.42
C ARG A 115 6.11 5.76 16.88
N GLU A 116 6.68 4.83 17.62
CA GLU A 116 5.94 3.71 18.19
C GLU A 116 4.85 4.19 19.16
N GLY A 117 5.14 5.21 19.97
CA GLY A 117 4.13 5.82 20.83
C GLY A 117 2.95 6.39 20.02
N GLN A 118 3.23 7.10 18.93
CA GLN A 118 2.21 7.63 18.01
C GLN A 118 1.42 6.50 17.34
N LEU A 119 2.09 5.43 16.88
CA LEU A 119 1.45 4.27 16.27
C LEU A 119 0.53 3.53 17.25
N LEU A 120 0.97 3.31 18.48
CA LEU A 120 0.16 2.63 19.50
C LEU A 120 -1.04 3.47 19.93
N ALA A 121 -0.99 4.80 19.81
CA ALA A 121 -2.15 5.65 19.97
C ALA A 121 -3.17 5.49 18.83
N LEU A 122 -2.70 5.28 17.58
CA LEU A 122 -3.56 4.98 16.44
C LEU A 122 -4.15 3.56 16.47
N PHE A 123 -3.45 2.62 17.11
CA PHE A 123 -3.85 1.21 17.20
C PHE A 123 -3.92 0.75 18.67
N PRO A 124 -4.95 1.17 19.46
CA PRO A 124 -5.05 0.86 20.88
C PRO A 124 -5.03 -0.65 21.20
N ASP A 125 -5.58 -1.47 20.32
CA ASP A 125 -5.54 -2.93 20.46
C ASP A 125 -4.10 -3.46 20.44
N LEU A 126 -3.23 -2.92 19.59
CA LEU A 126 -1.83 -3.34 19.57
C LEU A 126 -1.10 -2.93 20.84
N ALA A 127 -1.44 -1.79 21.43
CA ALA A 127 -0.92 -1.37 22.74
C ALA A 127 -1.32 -2.37 23.82
N ARG A 128 -2.58 -2.81 23.84
CA ARG A 128 -3.13 -3.79 24.80
C ARG A 128 -2.45 -5.17 24.66
N PHE A 129 -2.14 -5.59 23.44
CA PHE A 129 -1.60 -6.92 23.15
C PHE A 129 -0.08 -6.94 22.91
N ARG A 130 0.69 -5.93 23.36
CA ARG A 130 2.13 -5.82 23.10
C ARG A 130 2.93 -7.08 23.39
N ALA A 131 2.64 -7.75 24.53
CA ALA A 131 3.33 -8.96 24.96
C ALA A 131 2.75 -10.25 24.37
N ALA A 132 1.60 -10.19 23.68
CA ALA A 132 0.98 -11.35 23.06
C ALA A 132 1.74 -11.76 21.79
N ARG A 133 1.78 -13.07 21.51
CA ARG A 133 2.30 -13.57 20.23
C ARG A 133 1.41 -13.14 19.08
N ALA A 134 1.99 -12.59 18.01
CA ALA A 134 1.23 -12.10 16.86
C ALA A 134 0.35 -13.17 16.21
N GLY A 135 0.73 -14.44 16.31
CA GLY A 135 -0.08 -15.56 15.81
C GLY A 135 -1.45 -15.71 16.50
N THR A 136 -1.59 -15.24 17.75
CA THR A 136 -2.85 -15.32 18.53
C THR A 136 -3.81 -14.17 18.29
N LEU A 137 -3.40 -13.15 17.55
CA LEU A 137 -4.23 -12.00 17.19
C LEU A 137 -5.36 -12.39 16.23
N SER A 138 -6.48 -11.65 16.27
CA SER A 138 -7.52 -11.75 15.25
C SER A 138 -7.01 -11.32 13.86
N GLY A 139 -7.73 -11.65 12.80
CA GLY A 139 -7.37 -11.23 11.43
C GLY A 139 -7.20 -9.71 11.29
N GLY A 140 -8.13 -8.94 11.87
CA GLY A 140 -8.06 -7.48 11.89
C GLY A 140 -6.86 -6.95 12.66
N GLN A 141 -6.58 -7.50 13.84
CA GLN A 141 -5.42 -7.11 14.65
C GLN A 141 -4.09 -7.45 13.95
N LYS A 142 -4.02 -8.59 13.25
CA LYS A 142 -2.87 -8.94 12.40
C LYS A 142 -2.68 -7.94 11.27
N GLN A 143 -3.76 -7.50 10.64
CA GLN A 143 -3.71 -6.46 9.59
C GLN A 143 -3.23 -5.13 10.15
N MET A 144 -3.74 -4.70 11.32
CA MET A 144 -3.26 -3.49 12.00
C MET A 144 -1.77 -3.60 12.36
N LEU A 145 -1.31 -4.77 12.81
CA LEU A 145 0.11 -5.00 13.09
C LEU A 145 0.98 -4.92 11.81
N SER A 146 0.50 -5.46 10.69
CA SER A 146 1.19 -5.36 9.40
C SER A 146 1.38 -3.91 8.97
N ILE A 147 0.33 -3.10 9.10
CA ILE A 147 0.38 -1.66 8.81
C ILE A 147 1.32 -0.94 9.79
N ALA A 148 1.19 -1.19 11.09
CA ALA A 148 2.04 -0.58 12.11
C ALA A 148 3.54 -0.88 11.87
N ARG A 149 3.87 -2.10 11.45
CA ARG A 149 5.25 -2.48 11.08
C ARG A 149 5.79 -1.68 9.90
N ALA A 150 4.97 -1.37 8.91
CA ALA A 150 5.39 -0.52 7.80
C ALA A 150 5.61 0.93 8.27
N LEU A 151 4.77 1.41 9.19
CA LEU A 151 4.76 2.80 9.67
C LEU A 151 5.79 3.12 10.76
N VAL A 152 6.38 2.12 11.40
CA VAL A 152 7.38 2.35 12.47
C VAL A 152 8.59 3.14 11.97
N ASN A 153 8.78 3.17 10.65
CA ASN A 153 9.80 3.98 9.98
C ASN A 153 9.21 5.25 9.35
N PRO A 154 10.02 6.31 9.13
CA PRO A 154 9.58 7.49 8.42
C PRO A 154 9.36 7.15 6.94
N ASN A 155 8.11 7.05 6.51
CA ASN A 155 7.79 6.79 5.11
C ASN A 155 7.32 8.08 4.42
N ARG A 156 7.80 8.30 3.20
CA ARG A 156 7.28 9.30 2.25
C ARG A 156 6.10 8.74 1.48
N LEU A 157 6.17 7.44 1.17
CA LEU A 157 5.16 6.69 0.44
C LEU A 157 4.87 5.37 1.17
N LEU A 158 3.59 5.09 1.39
CA LEU A 158 3.11 3.81 1.88
C LEU A 158 2.38 3.09 0.76
N LEU A 159 2.83 1.89 0.44
CA LEU A 159 2.18 0.97 -0.50
C LEU A 159 1.39 -0.05 0.29
N VAL A 160 0.10 -0.20 0.00
CA VAL A 160 -0.80 -1.10 0.74
C VAL A 160 -1.53 -2.00 -0.24
N ASP A 161 -1.40 -3.32 -0.08
CA ASP A 161 -1.92 -4.33 -1.01
C ASP A 161 -3.12 -5.06 -0.38
N GLU A 162 -4.32 -4.79 -0.90
CA GLU A 162 -5.62 -5.39 -0.54
C GLU A 162 -5.83 -5.57 0.98
N PRO A 163 -5.72 -4.49 1.78
CA PRO A 163 -5.76 -4.61 3.24
C PRO A 163 -7.13 -5.00 3.79
N SER A 164 -8.23 -4.83 3.04
CA SER A 164 -9.58 -5.22 3.46
C SER A 164 -9.91 -6.70 3.25
N LYS A 165 -9.07 -7.42 2.51
CA LYS A 165 -9.35 -8.80 2.09
C LYS A 165 -9.54 -9.75 3.27
N GLY A 166 -10.70 -10.41 3.31
CA GLY A 166 -11.01 -11.39 4.35
C GLY A 166 -11.34 -10.80 5.72
N LEU A 167 -11.53 -9.47 5.82
CA LEU A 167 -11.91 -8.82 7.06
C LEU A 167 -13.43 -8.63 7.16
N ALA A 168 -13.94 -8.66 8.40
CA ALA A 168 -15.33 -8.32 8.69
C ALA A 168 -15.58 -6.82 8.47
N PRO A 169 -16.82 -6.40 8.12
CA PRO A 169 -17.16 -5.00 7.83
C PRO A 169 -16.73 -4.01 8.92
N ILE A 170 -16.97 -4.32 10.18
CA ILE A 170 -16.58 -3.47 11.31
C ILE A 170 -15.05 -3.26 11.40
N VAL A 171 -14.27 -4.26 11.01
CA VAL A 171 -12.79 -4.16 10.98
C VAL A 171 -12.34 -3.28 9.83
N ILE A 172 -13.05 -3.32 8.69
CA ILE A 172 -12.78 -2.45 7.54
C ILE A 172 -13.04 -0.99 7.90
N GLU A 173 -14.09 -0.69 8.67
CA GLU A 173 -14.37 0.66 9.17
C GLU A 173 -13.20 1.19 10.02
N HIS A 174 -12.73 0.43 11.00
CA HIS A 174 -11.56 0.80 11.80
C HIS A 174 -10.29 0.95 10.94
N LEU A 175 -10.13 0.10 9.93
CA LEU A 175 -9.01 0.20 9.00
C LEU A 175 -9.07 1.49 8.18
N VAL A 176 -10.25 1.88 7.70
CA VAL A 176 -10.47 3.14 6.99
C VAL A 176 -10.12 4.34 7.87
N GLU A 177 -10.54 4.35 9.14
CA GLU A 177 -10.20 5.41 10.09
C GLU A 177 -8.68 5.50 10.31
N ALA A 178 -8.01 4.37 10.52
CA ALA A 178 -6.57 4.32 10.69
C ALA A 178 -5.83 4.83 9.44
N LEU A 179 -6.20 4.37 8.24
CA LEU A 179 -5.58 4.82 6.99
C LEU A 179 -5.85 6.30 6.70
N ARG A 180 -7.03 6.80 7.08
CA ARG A 180 -7.37 8.22 6.97
C ARG A 180 -6.52 9.09 7.89
N ALA A 181 -6.30 8.66 9.13
CA ALA A 181 -5.41 9.34 10.07
C ALA A 181 -3.95 9.37 9.56
N MET A 182 -3.52 8.32 8.85
CA MET A 182 -2.17 8.21 8.28
C MET A 182 -1.93 9.12 7.09
N LYS A 183 -2.97 9.55 6.36
CA LYS A 183 -2.86 10.50 5.24
C LYS A 183 -2.13 11.80 5.65
N ALA A 184 -2.24 12.20 6.93
CA ALA A 184 -1.52 13.36 7.46
C ALA A 184 0.01 13.14 7.58
N HIS A 185 0.49 11.90 7.45
CA HIS A 185 1.89 11.53 7.73
C HIS A 185 2.63 10.89 6.55
N ALA A 186 1.90 10.39 5.55
CA ALA A 186 2.49 9.76 4.38
C ALA A 186 1.54 9.79 3.16
N THR A 187 2.11 9.90 1.98
CA THR A 187 1.40 9.62 0.72
C THR A 187 1.08 8.13 0.65
N VAL A 188 -0.10 7.76 0.15
CA VAL A 188 -0.54 6.36 0.10
C VAL A 188 -0.86 5.95 -1.34
N LEU A 189 -0.30 4.81 -1.78
CA LEU A 189 -0.78 4.07 -2.95
C LEU A 189 -1.44 2.79 -2.45
N LEU A 190 -2.76 2.73 -2.56
CA LEU A 190 -3.61 1.65 -2.10
C LEU A 190 -4.02 0.78 -3.28
N VAL A 191 -3.82 -0.52 -3.20
CA VAL A 191 -4.45 -1.51 -4.08
C VAL A 191 -5.66 -2.06 -3.37
N GLU A 192 -6.83 -2.01 -4.01
CA GLU A 192 -8.09 -2.49 -3.44
C GLU A 192 -9.03 -3.07 -4.49
N GLN A 193 -9.91 -3.96 -4.04
CA GLN A 193 -11.08 -4.42 -4.77
C GLN A 193 -12.38 -3.94 -4.10
N ASN A 194 -12.31 -3.66 -2.80
CA ASN A 194 -13.44 -3.12 -2.05
C ASN A 194 -13.67 -1.65 -2.46
N PHE A 195 -14.63 -1.43 -3.36
CA PHE A 195 -14.92 -0.10 -3.87
C PHE A 195 -15.38 0.87 -2.78
N ALA A 196 -16.16 0.39 -1.80
CA ALA A 196 -16.62 1.25 -0.70
C ALA A 196 -15.43 1.78 0.14
N MET A 197 -14.44 0.91 0.43
CA MET A 197 -13.21 1.34 1.11
C MET A 197 -12.39 2.31 0.25
N ALA A 198 -12.23 2.01 -1.04
CA ALA A 198 -11.52 2.87 -1.98
C ALA A 198 -12.16 4.25 -2.06
N GLN A 199 -13.49 4.32 -2.21
CA GLN A 199 -14.27 5.56 -2.23
C GLN A 199 -14.13 6.37 -0.94
N ALA A 200 -14.08 5.70 0.21
CA ALA A 200 -13.97 6.36 1.52
C ALA A 200 -12.60 7.03 1.76
N LEU A 201 -11.55 6.57 1.07
CA LEU A 201 -10.16 6.96 1.33
C LEU A 201 -9.51 7.76 0.21
N ALA A 202 -9.76 7.41 -1.05
CA ALA A 202 -8.96 7.87 -2.18
C ALA A 202 -9.33 9.27 -2.65
N ASP A 203 -8.30 10.04 -3.01
CA ASP A 203 -8.42 11.31 -3.74
C ASP A 203 -8.44 11.06 -5.25
N ASP A 204 -7.55 10.16 -5.71
CA ASP A 204 -7.37 9.80 -7.11
C ASP A 204 -7.47 8.30 -7.31
N PHE A 205 -7.86 7.89 -8.51
CA PHE A 205 -7.89 6.50 -8.91
C PHE A 205 -7.10 6.23 -10.19
N TYR A 206 -6.60 5.01 -10.31
CA TYR A 206 -6.16 4.39 -11.54
C TYR A 206 -6.89 3.06 -11.73
N LEU A 207 -7.39 2.80 -12.93
CA LEU A 207 -7.93 1.49 -13.32
C LEU A 207 -6.88 0.73 -14.11
N ILE A 208 -6.58 -0.49 -13.64
CA ILE A 208 -5.74 -1.44 -14.39
C ILE A 208 -6.63 -2.56 -14.92
N ASP A 209 -6.46 -2.88 -16.19
CA ASP A 209 -7.06 -4.02 -16.86
C ASP A 209 -6.01 -4.68 -17.77
N ASP A 210 -5.88 -5.99 -17.68
CA ASP A 210 -4.89 -6.80 -18.43
C ASP A 210 -3.47 -6.20 -18.44
N GLY A 211 -2.99 -5.79 -17.27
CA GLY A 211 -1.64 -5.24 -17.09
C GLY A 211 -1.43 -3.83 -17.66
N ARG A 212 -2.47 -3.10 -18.01
CA ARG A 212 -2.41 -1.75 -18.59
C ARG A 212 -3.21 -0.76 -17.77
N THR A 213 -2.74 0.47 -17.68
CA THR A 213 -3.56 1.57 -17.18
C THR A 213 -4.58 1.96 -18.25
N VAL A 214 -5.87 1.83 -17.93
CA VAL A 214 -6.97 2.11 -18.89
C VAL A 214 -7.71 3.40 -18.61
N HIS A 215 -7.82 3.80 -17.34
CA HIS A 215 -8.42 5.07 -16.91
C HIS A 215 -7.77 5.60 -15.64
N HIS A 216 -7.83 6.90 -15.43
CA HIS A 216 -7.41 7.55 -14.20
C HIS A 216 -8.12 8.89 -14.02
N GLY A 217 -8.15 9.40 -12.80
CA GLY A 217 -8.73 10.69 -12.49
C GLY A 217 -9.02 10.86 -11.00
N PRO A 218 -9.69 11.96 -10.61
CA PRO A 218 -10.16 12.13 -9.25
C PRO A 218 -11.22 11.08 -8.90
N MET A 219 -11.19 10.55 -7.66
CA MET A 219 -12.10 9.49 -7.22
C MET A 219 -13.57 9.87 -7.39
N ALA A 220 -13.93 11.14 -7.20
CA ALA A 220 -15.28 11.64 -7.42
C ALA A 220 -15.80 11.39 -8.84
N ALA A 221 -14.93 11.44 -9.87
CA ALA A 221 -15.33 11.15 -11.25
C ALA A 221 -15.68 9.66 -11.43
N LEU A 222 -14.92 8.75 -10.83
CA LEU A 222 -15.23 7.31 -10.89
C LEU A 222 -16.52 6.97 -10.13
N VAL A 223 -16.76 7.62 -9.00
CA VAL A 223 -18.02 7.45 -8.23
C VAL A 223 -19.24 7.80 -9.07
N ALA A 224 -19.15 8.85 -9.89
CA ALA A 224 -20.23 9.31 -10.76
C ALA A 224 -20.39 8.51 -12.06
N ASP A 225 -19.43 7.64 -12.41
CA ASP A 225 -19.42 6.92 -13.70
C ASP A 225 -19.79 5.42 -13.51
N ASP A 226 -21.08 5.12 -13.57
CA ASP A 226 -21.59 3.74 -13.48
C ASP A 226 -21.10 2.84 -14.62
N ALA A 227 -20.87 3.40 -15.81
CA ALA A 227 -20.40 2.64 -16.95
C ALA A 227 -18.97 2.13 -16.75
N LEU A 228 -18.06 2.98 -16.23
CA LEU A 228 -16.71 2.57 -15.87
C LEU A 228 -16.70 1.52 -14.76
N LYS A 229 -17.51 1.73 -13.70
CA LYS A 229 -17.63 0.78 -12.58
C LYS A 229 -18.08 -0.59 -13.07
N LYS A 230 -19.17 -0.64 -13.84
CA LYS A 230 -19.69 -1.89 -14.41
C LYS A 230 -18.68 -2.58 -15.31
N ARG A 231 -18.02 -1.82 -16.19
CA ARG A 231 -17.06 -2.37 -17.17
C ARG A 231 -15.82 -2.97 -16.52
N TYR A 232 -15.16 -2.24 -15.63
CA TYR A 232 -13.83 -2.60 -15.10
C TYR A 232 -13.83 -3.21 -13.70
N LEU A 233 -14.87 -2.93 -12.90
CA LEU A 233 -14.97 -3.44 -11.52
C LEU A 233 -16.06 -4.50 -11.36
N GLY A 234 -17.06 -4.52 -12.25
CA GLY A 234 -18.17 -5.46 -12.22
C GLY A 234 -19.23 -5.14 -11.16
N ILE A 235 -19.36 -3.87 -10.79
CA ILE A 235 -20.32 -3.36 -9.80
C ILE A 235 -21.20 -2.27 -10.40
#